data_157f00c0a6cb8bbb5e78b02f6a8ac018
#
_entry.id   157f00c0a6cb8bbb5e78b02f6a8ac018
#
_cell.length_a   1.000
_cell.length_b   1.000
_cell.length_c   1.000
_cell.angle_alpha   90.00
_cell.angle_beta   90.00
_cell.angle_gamma   90.00
#
_symmetry.space_group_name_H-M   'P 1'
#
loop_
_entity.id
_entity.type
_entity.pdbx_description
1 polymer ?
#
loop_
_entity_poly.entity_id
_entity_poly.type
_entity_poly.pdbx_seq_one_letter_code
_entity_poly.pdbx_strand_id
1 'polypeptide(L)'
;MPKPGFESPRGCVAIVTGSSGFVGSRLVEMLLERGAKTVIGFDVTKPDKVLEKRFEVVQKQTGGKIIVLAGSEGDLCSESAVEAAFTKAPQIDVVYHIAALVGPFHDREKYMEVNYNGTLRMIDNCRKYKVPKLVYSSSPSTRFTGGDVEGLREDQMPIPDTFLALYAETKAAGEKAVHKACCDELLTVSVAPHQVYGPYDTLFLPKLLETAGKGLLRIFGKGKNKISICYVDNYCHGLMCGADALYKSSPALATYYVVHDGPPQYFWKILNEAIVAMGFVDLETKFHLPGMLLYSIAHLCAFFTLLTGKITKLNPFTVKMLMIHRYFSLENAQRDLKYEPLLTSDEAWPKTIEWFKVNWLPQWKQQGNSNLA
;
A
#
# COMPACT_ATOMS: atom_id res chain seq x y z
N MET A 1 -3.69 1.34 25.03
CA MET A 1 -4.22 0.01 25.42
C MET A 1 -4.97 -0.55 24.23
N PRO A 2 -4.78 -1.82 23.84
CA PRO A 2 -5.59 -2.41 22.76
C PRO A 2 -7.05 -2.44 23.18
N LYS A 3 -7.95 -2.04 22.26
CA LYS A 3 -9.40 -2.17 22.48
C LYS A 3 -9.75 -3.64 22.69
N PRO A 4 -10.73 -3.99 23.56
CA PRO A 4 -11.14 -5.38 23.80
C PRO A 4 -11.62 -6.01 22.49
N GLY A 5 -11.11 -7.19 22.15
CA GLY A 5 -11.49 -7.97 20.97
C GLY A 5 -10.35 -8.33 20.02
N PHE A 6 -9.14 -7.82 20.22
CA PHE A 6 -7.97 -8.17 19.41
C PHE A 6 -7.03 -9.09 20.20
N GLU A 7 -7.20 -10.41 20.03
CA GLU A 7 -6.33 -11.40 20.68
C GLU A 7 -5.07 -11.74 19.87
N SER A 8 -5.07 -11.49 18.58
CA SER A 8 -3.94 -11.67 17.68
C SER A 8 -3.19 -10.33 17.52
N PRO A 9 -1.86 -10.27 17.53
CA PRO A 9 -0.91 -11.35 17.26
C PRO A 9 -0.11 -11.90 18.47
N ARG A 10 -0.65 -11.87 19.69
CA ARG A 10 0.12 -12.29 20.89
C ARG A 10 0.69 -13.71 20.76
N GLY A 11 2.03 -13.79 20.87
CA GLY A 11 2.77 -15.04 20.78
C GLY A 11 2.88 -15.64 19.38
N CYS A 12 2.26 -15.04 18.35
CA CYS A 12 2.26 -15.58 17.00
C CYS A 12 3.63 -15.47 16.31
N VAL A 13 3.80 -16.33 15.31
CA VAL A 13 4.88 -16.29 14.34
C VAL A 13 4.28 -15.88 12.99
N ALA A 14 4.76 -14.77 12.43
CA ALA A 14 4.25 -14.24 11.17
C ALA A 14 5.34 -14.16 10.10
N ILE A 15 4.97 -14.39 8.84
CA ILE A 15 5.77 -13.97 7.67
C ILE A 15 5.18 -12.66 7.14
N VAL A 16 6.04 -11.69 6.84
CA VAL A 16 5.67 -10.43 6.17
C VAL A 16 6.52 -10.31 4.91
N THR A 17 5.91 -10.44 3.74
CA THR A 17 6.61 -10.16 2.48
C THR A 17 6.57 -8.66 2.16
N GLY A 18 7.61 -8.15 1.50
CA GLY A 18 7.76 -6.71 1.31
C GLY A 18 8.18 -5.97 2.59
N SER A 19 8.88 -6.66 3.48
CA SER A 19 9.21 -6.23 4.83
C SER A 19 10.17 -5.04 4.91
N SER A 20 10.92 -4.74 3.85
CA SER A 20 11.78 -3.56 3.76
C SER A 20 11.06 -2.36 3.12
N GLY A 21 9.86 -2.56 2.59
CA GLY A 21 9.05 -1.50 2.01
C GLY A 21 8.32 -0.64 3.06
N PHE A 22 7.70 0.44 2.61
CA PHE A 22 7.00 1.42 3.45
C PHE A 22 5.96 0.75 4.38
N VAL A 23 5.00 0.02 3.83
CA VAL A 23 3.94 -0.66 4.61
C VAL A 23 4.48 -1.87 5.36
N GLY A 24 5.27 -2.71 4.68
CA GLY A 24 5.76 -3.95 5.26
C GLY A 24 6.65 -3.74 6.49
N SER A 25 7.53 -2.74 6.45
CA SER A 25 8.40 -2.42 7.59
C SER A 25 7.57 -1.96 8.81
N ARG A 26 6.55 -1.14 8.59
CA ARG A 26 5.67 -0.69 9.67
C ARG A 26 4.81 -1.84 10.21
N LEU A 27 4.34 -2.75 9.35
CA LEU A 27 3.62 -3.93 9.81
C LEU A 27 4.51 -4.85 10.68
N VAL A 28 5.77 -5.06 10.30
CA VAL A 28 6.75 -5.82 11.13
C VAL A 28 6.86 -5.22 12.53
N GLU A 29 7.03 -3.89 12.62
CA GLU A 29 7.08 -3.21 13.92
C GLU A 29 5.78 -3.37 14.71
N MET A 30 4.62 -3.08 14.09
CA MET A 30 3.32 -3.14 14.77
C MET A 30 2.95 -4.55 15.22
N LEU A 31 3.36 -5.59 14.50
CA LEU A 31 3.18 -6.98 14.94
C LEU A 31 3.93 -7.24 16.24
N LEU A 32 5.19 -6.82 16.35
CA LEU A 32 5.96 -6.95 17.59
C LEU A 32 5.39 -6.07 18.71
N GLU A 33 5.05 -4.80 18.43
CA GLU A 33 4.41 -3.88 19.39
C GLU A 33 3.13 -4.46 20.00
N ARG A 34 2.43 -5.33 19.24
CA ARG A 34 1.21 -6.03 19.70
C ARG A 34 1.47 -7.42 20.25
N GLY A 35 2.73 -7.83 20.42
CA GLY A 35 3.13 -9.04 21.12
C GLY A 35 3.35 -10.27 20.24
N ALA A 36 3.57 -10.12 18.94
CA ALA A 36 4.07 -11.22 18.11
C ALA A 36 5.42 -11.72 18.66
N LYS A 37 5.61 -13.04 18.70
CA LYS A 37 6.84 -13.66 19.20
C LYS A 37 7.98 -13.54 18.18
N THR A 38 7.66 -13.79 16.92
CA THR A 38 8.66 -13.74 15.83
C THR A 38 7.99 -13.24 14.56
N VAL A 39 8.66 -12.31 13.87
CA VAL A 39 8.28 -11.87 12.53
C VAL A 39 9.40 -12.20 11.58
N ILE A 40 9.11 -12.98 10.55
CA ILE A 40 10.00 -13.31 9.45
C ILE A 40 9.76 -12.30 8.34
N GLY A 41 10.66 -11.35 8.20
CA GLY A 41 10.65 -10.37 7.13
C GLY A 41 11.28 -10.96 5.86
N PHE A 42 10.57 -10.86 4.74
CA PHE A 42 10.97 -11.40 3.44
C PHE A 42 10.89 -10.30 2.38
N ASP A 43 12.02 -9.87 1.82
CA ASP A 43 12.09 -8.80 0.82
C ASP A 43 13.33 -8.91 -0.05
N VAL A 44 13.18 -8.69 -1.35
CA VAL A 44 14.32 -8.61 -2.28
C VAL A 44 15.22 -7.41 -1.97
N THR A 45 14.68 -6.36 -1.34
CA THR A 45 15.43 -5.18 -0.91
C THR A 45 16.00 -5.39 0.49
N LYS A 46 17.28 -5.17 0.66
CA LYS A 46 17.92 -5.20 1.99
C LYS A 46 17.48 -3.98 2.81
N PRO A 47 17.21 -4.13 4.11
CA PRO A 47 17.00 -2.99 4.98
C PRO A 47 18.18 -2.01 4.90
N ASP A 48 17.88 -0.72 4.86
CA ASP A 48 18.88 0.31 5.04
C ASP A 48 19.21 0.51 6.55
N LYS A 49 20.23 1.30 6.85
CA LYS A 49 20.67 1.56 8.23
C LYS A 49 19.56 2.17 9.12
N VAL A 50 18.63 2.93 8.53
CA VAL A 50 17.52 3.53 9.27
C VAL A 50 16.54 2.46 9.68
N LEU A 51 16.18 1.58 8.74
CA LEU A 51 15.27 0.48 8.99
C LEU A 51 15.89 -0.57 9.93
N GLU A 52 17.17 -0.90 9.76
CA GLU A 52 17.88 -1.80 10.68
C GLU A 52 17.79 -1.29 12.13
N LYS A 53 18.06 0.01 12.34
CA LYS A 53 17.96 0.64 13.66
C LYS A 53 16.52 0.61 14.20
N ARG A 54 15.52 0.84 13.37
CA ARG A 54 14.11 0.75 13.77
C ARG A 54 13.77 -0.67 14.24
N PHE A 55 14.19 -1.69 13.51
CA PHE A 55 13.99 -3.09 13.86
C PHE A 55 14.71 -3.47 15.16
N GLU A 56 15.93 -2.98 15.38
CA GLU A 56 16.64 -3.17 16.66
C GLU A 56 15.87 -2.55 17.84
N VAL A 57 15.36 -1.32 17.65
CA VAL A 57 14.62 -0.61 18.69
C VAL A 57 13.37 -1.36 19.09
N VAL A 58 12.53 -1.78 18.12
CA VAL A 58 11.29 -2.48 18.43
C VAL A 58 11.54 -3.85 19.06
N GLN A 59 12.57 -4.58 18.62
CA GLN A 59 12.96 -5.85 19.27
C GLN A 59 13.36 -5.66 20.74
N LYS A 60 14.17 -4.62 21.04
CA LYS A 60 14.56 -4.29 22.42
C LYS A 60 13.38 -3.90 23.30
N GLN A 61 12.42 -3.16 22.73
CA GLN A 61 11.25 -2.68 23.48
C GLN A 61 10.23 -3.79 23.76
N THR A 62 10.08 -4.74 22.86
CA THR A 62 9.02 -5.74 22.91
C THR A 62 9.50 -7.12 23.38
N GLY A 63 10.81 -7.39 23.25
CA GLY A 63 11.37 -8.73 23.45
C GLY A 63 11.05 -9.72 22.31
N GLY A 64 10.32 -9.30 21.28
CA GLY A 64 10.04 -10.10 20.09
C GLY A 64 11.25 -10.20 19.17
N LYS A 65 11.22 -11.14 18.23
CA LYS A 65 12.34 -11.42 17.30
C LYS A 65 11.96 -11.08 15.86
N ILE A 66 12.87 -10.42 15.13
CA ILE A 66 12.78 -10.26 13.67
C ILE A 66 13.86 -11.15 13.02
N ILE A 67 13.45 -11.95 12.03
CA ILE A 67 14.36 -12.70 11.15
C ILE A 67 14.25 -12.05 9.78
N VAL A 68 15.32 -11.46 9.28
CA VAL A 68 15.34 -10.77 7.98
C VAL A 68 15.90 -11.70 6.92
N LEU A 69 15.11 -11.97 5.89
CA LEU A 69 15.52 -12.64 4.65
C LEU A 69 15.47 -11.59 3.54
N ALA A 70 16.65 -11.23 3.00
CA ALA A 70 16.75 -10.11 2.08
C ALA A 70 17.70 -10.38 0.92
N GLY A 71 17.55 -9.65 -0.18
CA GLY A 71 18.29 -9.90 -1.42
C GLY A 71 17.82 -11.22 -2.05
N SER A 72 18.76 -12.08 -2.43
CA SER A 72 18.45 -13.39 -3.02
C SER A 72 17.69 -14.34 -2.08
N GLU A 73 17.82 -14.15 -0.76
CA GLU A 73 17.09 -14.94 0.25
C GLU A 73 15.64 -14.42 0.45
N GLY A 74 15.33 -13.24 -0.06
CA GLY A 74 14.02 -12.59 0.04
C GLY A 74 13.32 -12.43 -1.32
N ASP A 75 13.69 -13.19 -2.34
CA ASP A 75 13.16 -13.07 -3.69
C ASP A 75 11.94 -13.98 -3.91
N LEU A 76 10.78 -13.38 -4.18
CA LEU A 76 9.55 -14.09 -4.54
C LEU A 76 9.65 -14.88 -5.85
N CYS A 77 10.60 -14.56 -6.72
CA CYS A 77 10.84 -15.29 -7.96
C CYS A 77 11.62 -16.60 -7.75
N SER A 78 12.22 -16.78 -6.58
CA SER A 78 12.99 -17.98 -6.20
C SER A 78 12.15 -18.92 -5.34
N GLU A 79 11.84 -20.12 -5.84
CA GLU A 79 11.12 -21.15 -5.08
C GLU A 79 11.85 -21.53 -3.80
N SER A 80 13.17 -21.73 -3.88
CA SER A 80 14.00 -22.11 -2.74
C SER A 80 14.08 -21.00 -1.68
N ALA A 81 14.10 -19.71 -2.08
CA ALA A 81 14.08 -18.61 -1.14
C ALA A 81 12.72 -18.50 -0.43
N VAL A 82 11.61 -18.64 -1.18
CA VAL A 82 10.27 -18.67 -0.60
C VAL A 82 10.15 -19.83 0.38
N GLU A 83 10.52 -21.04 -0.01
CA GLU A 83 10.48 -22.22 0.87
C GLU A 83 11.31 -22.03 2.15
N ALA A 84 12.52 -21.47 2.02
CA ALA A 84 13.40 -21.21 3.16
C ALA A 84 12.77 -20.30 4.21
N ALA A 85 11.89 -19.37 3.83
CA ALA A 85 11.18 -18.52 4.79
C ALA A 85 10.27 -19.34 5.70
N PHE A 86 9.62 -20.37 5.17
CA PHE A 86 8.70 -21.23 5.93
C PHE A 86 9.40 -22.21 6.87
N THR A 87 10.71 -22.39 6.72
CA THR A 87 11.52 -23.27 7.59
C THR A 87 12.20 -22.51 8.76
N LYS A 88 12.05 -21.17 8.82
CA LYS A 88 12.72 -20.34 9.85
C LYS A 88 12.08 -20.47 11.24
N ALA A 89 10.90 -21.08 11.35
CA ALA A 89 10.23 -21.36 12.60
C ALA A 89 9.52 -22.72 12.52
N PRO A 90 9.32 -23.42 13.67
CA PRO A 90 8.63 -24.72 13.70
C PRO A 90 7.18 -24.66 13.23
N GLN A 91 6.53 -23.53 13.46
CA GLN A 91 5.16 -23.25 13.05
C GLN A 91 5.05 -21.77 12.69
N ILE A 92 4.26 -21.49 11.67
CA ILE A 92 3.89 -20.13 11.23
C ILE A 92 2.38 -20.03 11.34
N ASP A 93 1.91 -18.98 12.01
CA ASP A 93 0.48 -18.78 12.28
C ASP A 93 -0.22 -17.97 11.20
N VAL A 94 0.51 -17.05 10.56
CA VAL A 94 -0.05 -16.17 9.53
C VAL A 94 1.01 -15.68 8.53
N VAL A 95 0.61 -15.58 7.28
CA VAL A 95 1.37 -14.87 6.23
C VAL A 95 0.67 -13.58 5.86
N TYR A 96 1.36 -12.46 5.95
CA TYR A 96 0.97 -11.16 5.40
C TYR A 96 1.71 -10.96 4.07
N HIS A 97 1.03 -11.20 2.97
CA HIS A 97 1.62 -11.08 1.64
C HIS A 97 1.40 -9.68 1.07
N ILE A 98 2.39 -8.79 1.29
CA ILE A 98 2.35 -7.37 0.91
C ILE A 98 3.20 -7.09 -0.32
N ALA A 99 4.29 -7.84 -0.51
CA ALA A 99 5.22 -7.63 -1.61
C ALA A 99 4.50 -7.62 -2.97
N ALA A 100 4.71 -6.57 -3.72
CA ALA A 100 4.24 -6.43 -5.09
C ALA A 100 5.05 -5.35 -5.81
N LEU A 101 5.25 -5.51 -7.11
CA LEU A 101 5.66 -4.41 -7.98
C LEU A 101 4.49 -3.45 -8.17
N VAL A 102 4.74 -2.15 -8.01
CA VAL A 102 3.73 -1.09 -8.09
C VAL A 102 4.05 -0.08 -9.19
N GLY A 103 3.04 0.69 -9.62
CA GLY A 103 3.19 1.75 -10.62
C GLY A 103 3.26 1.22 -12.05
N PRO A 104 3.50 2.07 -13.06
CA PRO A 104 3.53 1.73 -14.49
C PRO A 104 4.95 1.50 -15.01
N PHE A 105 5.88 0.95 -14.21
CA PHE A 105 7.31 1.01 -14.48
C PHE A 105 7.93 -0.31 -14.96
N HIS A 106 7.14 -1.38 -15.05
CA HIS A 106 7.64 -2.71 -15.40
C HIS A 106 6.86 -3.29 -16.57
N ASP A 107 7.49 -4.22 -17.31
CA ASP A 107 6.84 -5.00 -18.35
C ASP A 107 5.87 -6.05 -17.77
N ARG A 108 5.05 -6.63 -18.64
CA ARG A 108 4.05 -7.65 -18.27
C ARG A 108 4.66 -8.87 -17.62
N GLU A 109 5.78 -9.35 -18.17
CA GLU A 109 6.44 -10.57 -17.71
C GLU A 109 6.90 -10.43 -16.27
N LYS A 110 7.56 -9.31 -15.95
CA LYS A 110 8.03 -9.01 -14.59
C LYS A 110 6.88 -8.81 -13.61
N TYR A 111 5.80 -8.12 -14.01
CA TYR A 111 4.61 -8.01 -13.17
C TYR A 111 3.97 -9.36 -12.89
N MET A 112 3.82 -10.22 -13.91
CA MET A 112 3.26 -11.56 -13.74
C MET A 112 4.13 -12.42 -12.83
N GLU A 113 5.46 -12.36 -13.00
CA GLU A 113 6.38 -13.17 -12.22
C GLU A 113 6.34 -12.82 -10.73
N VAL A 114 6.35 -11.53 -10.39
CA VAL A 114 6.35 -11.10 -8.98
C VAL A 114 4.94 -11.12 -8.38
N ASN A 115 3.97 -10.45 -9.04
CA ASN A 115 2.65 -10.21 -8.43
C ASN A 115 1.71 -11.42 -8.50
N TYR A 116 1.89 -12.30 -9.47
CA TYR A 116 1.06 -13.49 -9.65
C TYR A 116 1.79 -14.79 -9.31
N ASN A 117 2.88 -15.12 -10.01
CA ASN A 117 3.60 -16.36 -9.74
C ASN A 117 4.20 -16.36 -8.32
N GLY A 118 4.74 -15.21 -7.85
CA GLY A 118 5.18 -15.05 -6.47
C GLY A 118 4.06 -15.30 -5.46
N THR A 119 2.83 -14.82 -5.75
CA THR A 119 1.65 -15.11 -4.93
C THR A 119 1.30 -16.60 -4.93
N LEU A 120 1.39 -17.29 -6.09
CA LEU A 120 1.16 -18.74 -6.17
C LEU A 120 2.17 -19.51 -5.31
N ARG A 121 3.47 -19.16 -5.39
CA ARG A 121 4.51 -19.76 -4.53
C ARG A 121 4.21 -19.59 -3.03
N MET A 122 3.73 -18.41 -2.63
CA MET A 122 3.31 -18.18 -1.23
C MET A 122 2.14 -19.06 -0.83
N ILE A 123 1.11 -19.21 -1.68
CA ILE A 123 -0.04 -20.08 -1.44
C ILE A 123 0.40 -21.55 -1.30
N ASP A 124 1.24 -22.03 -2.22
CA ASP A 124 1.69 -23.42 -2.23
C ASP A 124 2.52 -23.74 -0.98
N ASN A 125 3.37 -22.81 -0.54
CA ASN A 125 4.13 -22.97 0.70
C ASN A 125 3.24 -22.87 1.94
N CYS A 126 2.22 -21.99 1.97
CA CYS A 126 1.24 -22.00 3.06
C CYS A 126 0.58 -23.38 3.22
N ARG A 127 0.19 -24.02 2.12
CA ARG A 127 -0.38 -25.38 2.15
C ARG A 127 0.63 -26.42 2.60
N LYS A 128 1.85 -26.41 2.00
CA LYS A 128 2.92 -27.36 2.30
C LYS A 128 3.31 -27.34 3.78
N TYR A 129 3.42 -26.16 4.36
CA TYR A 129 3.84 -25.94 5.75
C TYR A 129 2.66 -25.76 6.72
N LYS A 130 1.42 -26.01 6.26
CA LYS A 130 0.18 -25.96 7.06
C LYS A 130 -0.03 -24.65 7.80
N VAL A 131 0.28 -23.53 7.13
CA VAL A 131 -0.01 -22.18 7.65
C VAL A 131 -1.50 -21.93 7.55
N PRO A 132 -2.20 -21.64 8.66
CA PRO A 132 -3.66 -21.59 8.66
C PRO A 132 -4.24 -20.30 8.05
N LYS A 133 -3.46 -19.21 7.96
CA LYS A 133 -3.97 -17.90 7.58
C LYS A 133 -3.07 -17.18 6.57
N LEU A 134 -3.69 -16.65 5.52
CA LEU A 134 -3.04 -15.80 4.51
C LEU A 134 -3.82 -14.50 4.30
N VAL A 135 -3.21 -13.38 4.65
CA VAL A 135 -3.73 -12.03 4.40
C VAL A 135 -3.01 -11.44 3.19
N TYR A 136 -3.78 -11.13 2.16
CA TYR A 136 -3.25 -10.57 0.92
C TYR A 136 -3.47 -9.06 0.87
N SER A 137 -2.40 -8.29 0.69
CA SER A 137 -2.48 -6.86 0.41
C SER A 137 -2.94 -6.65 -1.02
N SER A 138 -4.21 -6.29 -1.23
CA SER A 138 -4.74 -5.98 -2.55
C SER A 138 -4.73 -4.47 -2.84
N SER A 139 -5.51 -4.02 -3.81
CA SER A 139 -5.61 -2.60 -4.20
C SER A 139 -6.97 -2.31 -4.83
N PRO A 140 -7.61 -1.16 -4.58
CA PRO A 140 -8.81 -0.75 -5.31
C PRO A 140 -8.61 -0.61 -6.82
N SER A 141 -7.37 -0.52 -7.31
CA SER A 141 -7.08 -0.52 -8.73
C SER A 141 -7.52 -1.80 -9.44
N THR A 142 -7.63 -2.93 -8.72
CA THR A 142 -8.14 -4.21 -9.25
C THR A 142 -9.59 -4.14 -9.71
N ARG A 143 -10.34 -3.12 -9.30
CA ARG A 143 -11.76 -2.88 -9.61
C ARG A 143 -11.99 -1.59 -10.38
N PHE A 144 -10.90 -0.88 -10.72
CA PHE A 144 -11.01 0.44 -11.32
C PHE A 144 -11.28 0.37 -12.82
N THR A 145 -12.43 0.89 -13.26
CA THR A 145 -12.88 0.95 -14.65
C THR A 145 -12.68 2.30 -15.32
N GLY A 146 -12.15 3.28 -14.56
CA GLY A 146 -11.80 4.59 -15.10
C GLY A 146 -12.83 5.70 -14.83
N GLY A 147 -13.95 5.42 -14.16
CA GLY A 147 -14.94 6.42 -13.73
C GLY A 147 -14.70 6.93 -12.32
N ASP A 148 -15.57 7.86 -11.90
CA ASP A 148 -15.66 8.25 -10.50
C ASP A 148 -16.10 7.05 -9.66
N VAL A 149 -15.52 6.94 -8.46
CA VAL A 149 -15.92 5.99 -7.42
C VAL A 149 -16.29 6.81 -6.20
N GLU A 150 -17.58 6.80 -5.86
CA GLU A 150 -18.14 7.69 -4.84
C GLU A 150 -18.85 6.89 -3.73
N GLY A 151 -18.12 6.52 -2.69
CA GLY A 151 -18.66 5.85 -1.51
C GLY A 151 -19.15 4.42 -1.77
N LEU A 152 -18.67 3.76 -2.81
CA LEU A 152 -19.08 2.40 -3.15
C LEU A 152 -18.53 1.39 -2.15
N ARG A 153 -19.34 0.35 -1.88
CA ARG A 153 -18.93 -0.85 -1.16
C ARG A 153 -18.27 -1.84 -2.12
N GLU A 154 -17.56 -2.81 -1.57
CA GLU A 154 -16.82 -3.83 -2.33
C GLU A 154 -17.73 -4.68 -3.22
N ASP A 155 -18.95 -5.00 -2.75
CA ASP A 155 -19.96 -5.75 -3.50
C ASP A 155 -20.49 -5.00 -4.74
N GLN A 156 -20.36 -3.69 -4.76
CA GLN A 156 -20.73 -2.82 -5.88
C GLN A 156 -19.59 -2.61 -6.90
N MET A 157 -18.41 -3.17 -6.63
CA MET A 157 -17.22 -3.01 -7.44
C MET A 157 -16.64 -4.38 -7.85
N PRO A 158 -17.25 -5.09 -8.81
CA PRO A 158 -16.70 -6.36 -9.29
C PRO A 158 -15.37 -6.16 -10.01
N ILE A 159 -14.53 -7.17 -10.01
CA ILE A 159 -13.30 -7.18 -10.82
C ILE A 159 -13.69 -7.18 -12.29
N PRO A 160 -13.26 -6.18 -13.10
CA PRO A 160 -13.63 -6.09 -14.51
C PRO A 160 -12.89 -7.14 -15.37
N ASP A 161 -13.40 -7.38 -16.57
CA ASP A 161 -12.77 -8.28 -17.55
C ASP A 161 -11.52 -7.65 -18.19
N THR A 162 -11.45 -6.31 -18.23
CA THR A 162 -10.33 -5.55 -18.82
C THR A 162 -9.80 -4.55 -17.83
N PHE A 163 -8.48 -4.36 -17.82
CA PHE A 163 -7.78 -3.49 -16.87
C PHE A 163 -7.10 -2.31 -17.57
N LEU A 164 -7.09 -1.17 -16.91
CA LEU A 164 -6.44 0.04 -17.42
C LEU A 164 -4.92 0.05 -17.20
N ALA A 165 -4.41 -0.86 -16.38
CA ALA A 165 -2.98 -0.96 -16.07
C ALA A 165 -2.58 -2.41 -15.78
N LEU A 166 -1.37 -2.81 -16.22
CA LEU A 166 -0.81 -4.14 -15.95
C LEU A 166 -0.71 -4.45 -14.44
N TYR A 167 -0.39 -3.45 -13.64
CA TYR A 167 -0.40 -3.57 -12.19
C TYR A 167 -1.77 -4.06 -11.67
N ALA A 168 -2.84 -3.41 -12.10
CA ALA A 168 -4.20 -3.77 -11.68
C ALA A 168 -4.57 -5.20 -12.09
N GLU A 169 -4.23 -5.58 -13.33
CA GLU A 169 -4.47 -6.92 -13.87
C GLU A 169 -3.76 -7.99 -13.03
N THR A 170 -2.45 -7.82 -12.78
CA THR A 170 -1.66 -8.82 -12.06
C THR A 170 -2.03 -8.90 -10.58
N LYS A 171 -2.38 -7.77 -9.95
CA LYS A 171 -2.92 -7.76 -8.58
C LYS A 171 -4.28 -8.46 -8.50
N ALA A 172 -5.15 -8.27 -9.48
CA ALA A 172 -6.44 -8.97 -9.56
C ALA A 172 -6.27 -10.48 -9.78
N ALA A 173 -5.29 -10.89 -10.60
CA ALA A 173 -4.97 -12.30 -10.80
C ALA A 173 -4.49 -12.95 -9.49
N GLY A 174 -3.58 -12.30 -8.75
CA GLY A 174 -3.12 -12.74 -7.44
C GLY A 174 -4.26 -12.82 -6.42
N GLU A 175 -5.14 -11.82 -6.36
CA GLU A 175 -6.31 -11.81 -5.48
C GLU A 175 -7.26 -12.97 -5.78
N LYS A 176 -7.59 -13.21 -7.05
CA LYS A 176 -8.41 -14.36 -7.45
C LYS A 176 -7.77 -15.69 -7.05
N ALA A 177 -6.44 -15.82 -7.18
CA ALA A 177 -5.71 -17.02 -6.75
C ALA A 177 -5.78 -17.23 -5.24
N VAL A 178 -5.61 -16.17 -4.45
CA VAL A 178 -5.73 -16.19 -2.98
C VAL A 178 -7.15 -16.58 -2.54
N HIS A 179 -8.19 -16.01 -3.15
CA HIS A 179 -9.58 -16.36 -2.85
C HIS A 179 -9.89 -17.82 -3.21
N LYS A 180 -9.42 -18.28 -4.39
CA LYS A 180 -9.59 -19.69 -4.82
C LYS A 180 -8.85 -20.68 -3.92
N ALA A 181 -7.76 -20.24 -3.25
CA ALA A 181 -6.98 -21.08 -2.35
C ALA A 181 -7.64 -21.30 -1.00
N CYS A 182 -8.67 -20.50 -0.65
CA CYS A 182 -9.35 -20.57 0.64
C CYS A 182 -10.04 -21.92 0.85
N CYS A 183 -9.72 -22.57 1.96
CA CYS A 183 -10.28 -23.84 2.39
C CYS A 183 -10.15 -23.97 3.91
N ASP A 184 -10.60 -25.08 4.48
CA ASP A 184 -10.57 -25.32 5.94
C ASP A 184 -9.15 -25.29 6.55
N GLU A 185 -8.13 -25.65 5.74
CA GLU A 185 -6.71 -25.71 6.15
C GLU A 185 -5.96 -24.38 5.87
N LEU A 186 -6.49 -23.53 4.98
CA LEU A 186 -5.89 -22.24 4.63
C LEU A 186 -6.97 -21.19 4.47
N LEU A 187 -7.20 -20.39 5.49
CA LEU A 187 -8.16 -19.30 5.50
C LEU A 187 -7.53 -18.05 4.87
N THR A 188 -8.22 -17.40 3.94
CA THR A 188 -7.66 -16.26 3.21
C THR A 188 -8.59 -15.05 3.21
N VAL A 189 -7.99 -13.85 3.19
CA VAL A 189 -8.69 -12.57 3.03
C VAL A 189 -7.83 -11.61 2.24
N SER A 190 -8.44 -10.71 1.49
CA SER A 190 -7.76 -9.60 0.81
C SER A 190 -8.13 -8.28 1.48
N VAL A 191 -7.12 -7.49 1.87
CA VAL A 191 -7.31 -6.15 2.44
C VAL A 191 -6.59 -5.14 1.57
N ALA A 192 -7.27 -4.09 1.18
CA ALA A 192 -6.77 -3.08 0.26
C ALA A 192 -6.83 -1.69 0.88
N PRO A 193 -5.75 -0.91 0.85
CA PRO A 193 -5.76 0.49 1.21
C PRO A 193 -6.09 1.34 -0.01
N HIS A 194 -6.61 2.54 0.19
CA HIS A 194 -6.54 3.56 -0.85
C HIS A 194 -5.63 4.69 -0.41
N GLN A 195 -4.67 5.04 -1.28
CA GLN A 195 -3.70 6.12 -1.11
C GLN A 195 -3.03 6.14 0.28
N VAL A 196 -2.12 5.19 0.51
CA VAL A 196 -1.38 5.10 1.77
C VAL A 196 -0.42 6.27 1.92
N TYR A 197 -0.36 6.85 3.10
CA TYR A 197 0.54 7.94 3.48
C TYR A 197 1.05 7.76 4.91
N GLY A 198 2.11 8.47 5.27
CA GLY A 198 2.66 8.45 6.63
C GLY A 198 4.17 8.67 6.66
N PRO A 199 4.79 8.61 7.83
CA PRO A 199 6.24 8.59 7.99
C PRO A 199 6.89 7.50 7.14
N TYR A 200 8.00 7.81 6.48
CA TYR A 200 8.74 6.92 5.58
C TYR A 200 8.02 6.57 4.25
N ASP A 201 6.94 7.27 3.88
CA ASP A 201 6.37 7.13 2.54
C ASP A 201 7.41 7.50 1.47
N THR A 202 7.62 6.60 0.50
CA THR A 202 8.54 6.78 -0.63
C THR A 202 7.82 6.85 -1.98
N LEU A 203 6.50 6.65 -1.99
CA LEU A 203 5.74 6.41 -3.22
C LEU A 203 4.81 7.56 -3.61
N PHE A 204 4.08 8.13 -2.66
CA PHE A 204 3.02 9.09 -2.92
C PHE A 204 3.44 10.53 -2.64
N LEU A 205 3.56 10.87 -1.36
CA LEU A 205 3.74 12.26 -0.93
C LEU A 205 5.08 12.86 -1.39
N PRO A 206 6.24 12.16 -1.30
CA PRO A 206 7.53 12.76 -1.70
C PRO A 206 7.55 13.19 -3.16
N LYS A 207 6.98 12.39 -4.07
CA LYS A 207 6.98 12.71 -5.52
C LYS A 207 6.17 13.96 -5.86
N LEU A 208 5.08 14.18 -5.13
CA LEU A 208 4.25 15.37 -5.29
C LEU A 208 4.94 16.59 -4.68
N LEU A 209 5.54 16.45 -3.49
CA LEU A 209 6.32 17.51 -2.84
C LEU A 209 7.54 17.91 -3.67
N GLU A 210 8.28 16.95 -4.26
CA GLU A 210 9.38 17.26 -5.20
C GLU A 210 8.91 18.09 -6.40
N THR A 211 7.77 17.73 -6.97
CA THR A 211 7.20 18.44 -8.11
C THR A 211 6.72 19.84 -7.72
N ALA A 212 6.16 19.98 -6.52
CA ALA A 212 5.75 21.26 -5.95
C ALA A 212 6.96 22.14 -5.63
N GLY A 213 8.01 21.60 -5.00
CA GLY A 213 9.24 22.30 -4.69
C GLY A 213 9.99 22.81 -5.92
N LYS A 214 9.89 22.11 -7.05
CA LYS A 214 10.38 22.56 -8.36
C LYS A 214 9.45 23.60 -9.01
N GLY A 215 8.39 24.03 -8.34
CA GLY A 215 7.45 25.00 -8.88
C GLY A 215 6.55 24.50 -10.01
N LEU A 216 6.61 23.20 -10.36
CA LEU A 216 5.96 22.62 -11.54
C LEU A 216 4.54 22.14 -11.27
N LEU A 217 4.19 21.82 -10.01
CA LEU A 217 2.87 21.29 -9.69
C LEU A 217 1.79 22.35 -9.81
N ARG A 218 0.65 21.93 -10.33
CA ARG A 218 -0.56 22.75 -10.51
C ARG A 218 -1.77 21.91 -10.11
N ILE A 219 -2.85 22.55 -9.71
CA ILE A 219 -4.14 21.91 -9.53
C ILE A 219 -4.72 21.53 -10.90
N PHE A 220 -5.19 20.29 -11.04
CA PHE A 220 -5.79 19.76 -12.26
C PHE A 220 -7.31 19.91 -12.19
N GLY A 221 -7.91 20.47 -13.24
CA GLY A 221 -9.34 20.71 -13.31
C GLY A 221 -9.81 21.70 -12.25
N LYS A 222 -10.94 21.39 -11.62
CA LYS A 222 -11.54 22.23 -10.57
C LYS A 222 -10.94 22.02 -9.17
N GLY A 223 -10.07 21.02 -8.98
CA GLY A 223 -9.47 20.71 -7.69
C GLY A 223 -10.42 20.16 -6.63
N LYS A 224 -11.64 19.78 -6.99
CA LYS A 224 -12.72 19.38 -6.04
C LYS A 224 -12.92 17.88 -5.92
N ASN A 225 -12.03 17.08 -6.50
CA ASN A 225 -12.11 15.64 -6.40
C ASN A 225 -11.79 15.17 -4.98
N LYS A 226 -12.57 14.19 -4.52
CA LYS A 226 -12.42 13.57 -3.20
C LYS A 226 -11.75 12.21 -3.32
N ILE A 227 -10.95 11.87 -2.34
CA ILE A 227 -10.29 10.56 -2.22
C ILE A 227 -10.41 10.02 -0.80
N SER A 228 -10.44 8.70 -0.65
CA SER A 228 -10.08 8.05 0.60
C SER A 228 -8.56 8.07 0.74
N ILE A 229 -8.06 8.35 1.93
CA ILE A 229 -6.65 8.23 2.31
C ILE A 229 -6.51 7.25 3.45
N CYS A 230 -5.37 6.59 3.56
CA CYS A 230 -5.13 5.56 4.55
C CYS A 230 -3.76 5.78 5.22
N TYR A 231 -3.76 6.16 6.48
CA TYR A 231 -2.54 6.27 7.26
C TYR A 231 -1.87 4.89 7.39
N VAL A 232 -0.56 4.83 7.31
CA VAL A 232 0.17 3.56 7.29
C VAL A 232 -0.16 2.65 8.47
N ASP A 233 -0.30 3.21 9.69
CA ASP A 233 -0.68 2.44 10.87
C ASP A 233 -2.13 1.92 10.78
N ASN A 234 -3.03 2.70 10.20
CA ASN A 234 -4.41 2.27 9.94
C ASN A 234 -4.45 1.12 8.94
N TYR A 235 -3.61 1.18 7.91
CA TYR A 235 -3.51 0.07 6.95
C TYR A 235 -2.93 -1.19 7.59
N CYS A 236 -1.84 -1.08 8.32
CA CYS A 236 -1.26 -2.20 9.06
C CYS A 236 -2.27 -2.80 10.04
N HIS A 237 -3.05 -1.94 10.73
CA HIS A 237 -4.15 -2.37 11.60
C HIS A 237 -5.22 -3.13 10.81
N GLY A 238 -5.64 -2.63 9.64
CA GLY A 238 -6.61 -3.31 8.78
C GLY A 238 -6.15 -4.70 8.34
N LEU A 239 -4.86 -4.87 7.99
CA LEU A 239 -4.27 -6.17 7.69
C LEU A 239 -4.33 -7.13 8.89
N MET A 240 -4.06 -6.63 10.10
CA MET A 240 -4.17 -7.43 11.32
C MET A 240 -5.63 -7.77 11.65
N CYS A 241 -6.58 -6.83 11.50
CA CYS A 241 -8.01 -7.12 11.61
C CYS A 241 -8.45 -8.20 10.62
N GLY A 242 -7.90 -8.17 9.39
CA GLY A 242 -8.11 -9.22 8.41
C GLY A 242 -7.67 -10.59 8.91
N ALA A 243 -6.48 -10.71 9.52
CA ALA A 243 -6.00 -11.96 10.10
C ALA A 243 -6.87 -12.43 11.28
N ASP A 244 -7.33 -11.51 12.13
CA ASP A 244 -8.18 -11.80 13.28
C ASP A 244 -9.57 -12.29 12.84
N ALA A 245 -10.08 -11.75 11.74
CA ALA A 245 -11.35 -12.17 11.15
C ALA A 245 -11.30 -13.54 10.45
N LEU A 246 -10.13 -14.16 10.30
CA LEU A 246 -9.99 -15.49 9.69
C LEU A 246 -10.24 -16.60 10.71
N TYR A 247 -11.47 -17.07 10.78
CA TYR A 247 -11.92 -18.26 11.52
C TYR A 247 -12.94 -19.04 10.66
N LYS A 248 -13.20 -20.31 11.03
CA LYS A 248 -14.17 -21.13 10.29
C LYS A 248 -15.54 -20.46 10.27
N SER A 249 -16.18 -20.43 9.12
CA SER A 249 -17.48 -19.79 8.88
C SER A 249 -17.48 -18.25 8.99
N SER A 250 -16.31 -17.61 8.99
CA SER A 250 -16.23 -16.13 8.96
C SER A 250 -16.74 -15.56 7.63
N PRO A 251 -17.47 -14.44 7.65
CA PRO A 251 -17.84 -13.72 6.42
C PRO A 251 -16.63 -13.15 5.68
N ALA A 252 -15.46 -13.08 6.34
CA ALA A 252 -14.23 -12.55 5.74
C ALA A 252 -13.52 -13.55 4.80
N LEU A 253 -13.91 -14.83 4.81
CA LEU A 253 -13.26 -15.86 4.01
C LEU A 253 -13.37 -15.58 2.51
N ALA A 254 -12.22 -15.63 1.81
CA ALA A 254 -12.12 -15.36 0.37
C ALA A 254 -12.79 -14.03 -0.05
N THR A 255 -12.77 -13.01 0.82
CA THR A 255 -13.44 -11.73 0.60
C THR A 255 -12.41 -10.59 0.52
N TYR A 256 -12.79 -9.55 -0.19
CA TYR A 256 -11.99 -8.33 -0.37
C TYR A 256 -12.59 -7.19 0.45
N TYR A 257 -11.74 -6.44 1.14
CA TYR A 257 -12.13 -5.28 1.94
C TYR A 257 -11.26 -4.07 1.63
N VAL A 258 -11.86 -2.88 1.63
CA VAL A 258 -11.16 -1.60 1.57
C VAL A 258 -11.05 -1.01 2.98
N VAL A 259 -9.86 -0.52 3.32
CA VAL A 259 -9.60 0.17 4.60
C VAL A 259 -9.01 1.56 4.36
N HIS A 260 -9.44 2.53 5.16
CA HIS A 260 -9.00 3.92 5.10
C HIS A 260 -9.32 4.68 6.40
N ASP A 261 -8.99 5.96 6.48
CA ASP A 261 -9.05 6.76 7.71
C ASP A 261 -10.43 7.30 8.08
N GLY A 262 -11.46 7.00 7.28
CA GLY A 262 -12.83 7.51 7.49
C GLY A 262 -13.27 8.48 6.39
N PRO A 263 -13.79 9.67 6.71
CA PRO A 263 -14.39 10.57 5.72
C PRO A 263 -13.45 10.94 4.58
N PRO A 264 -13.95 11.00 3.32
CA PRO A 264 -13.14 11.32 2.17
C PRO A 264 -12.59 12.74 2.22
N GLN A 265 -11.36 12.92 1.78
CA GLN A 265 -10.67 14.20 1.77
C GLN A 265 -10.65 14.83 0.38
N TYR A 266 -10.67 16.16 0.29
CA TYR A 266 -10.39 16.86 -0.96
C TYR A 266 -8.91 16.72 -1.30
N PHE A 267 -8.59 16.00 -2.35
CA PHE A 267 -7.22 15.63 -2.72
C PHE A 267 -6.28 16.83 -2.79
N TRP A 268 -6.65 17.85 -3.56
CA TRP A 268 -5.79 19.01 -3.78
C TRP A 268 -5.67 19.89 -2.53
N LYS A 269 -6.71 19.94 -1.68
CA LYS A 269 -6.68 20.67 -0.42
C LYS A 269 -5.64 20.07 0.54
N ILE A 270 -5.75 18.78 0.84
CA ILE A 270 -4.81 18.13 1.78
C ILE A 270 -3.38 18.16 1.23
N LEU A 271 -3.19 17.99 -0.09
CA LEU A 271 -1.88 18.08 -0.70
C LEU A 271 -1.32 19.50 -0.59
N ASN A 272 -2.12 20.52 -0.80
CA ASN A 272 -1.69 21.91 -0.68
C ASN A 272 -1.29 22.27 0.75
N GLU A 273 -1.99 21.75 1.76
CA GLU A 273 -1.61 21.90 3.17
C GLU A 273 -0.19 21.40 3.42
N ALA A 274 0.17 20.21 2.89
CA ALA A 274 1.52 19.68 3.01
C ALA A 274 2.55 20.54 2.25
N ILE A 275 2.20 21.02 1.06
CA ILE A 275 3.07 21.87 0.20
C ILE A 275 3.40 23.19 0.89
N VAL A 276 2.39 23.86 1.42
CA VAL A 276 2.56 25.13 2.15
C VAL A 276 3.37 24.93 3.44
N ALA A 277 3.14 23.83 4.16
CA ALA A 277 3.90 23.50 5.37
C ALA A 277 5.40 23.24 5.09
N MET A 278 5.77 22.79 3.87
CA MET A 278 7.16 22.67 3.43
C MET A 278 7.78 24.01 3.03
N GLY A 279 7.01 25.11 3.03
CA GLY A 279 7.45 26.43 2.56
C GLY A 279 7.43 26.57 1.04
N PHE A 280 6.74 25.69 0.32
CA PHE A 280 6.59 25.79 -1.13
C PHE A 280 5.41 26.69 -1.50
N VAL A 281 5.35 27.08 -2.78
CA VAL A 281 4.33 28.01 -3.27
C VAL A 281 2.95 27.38 -3.19
N ASP A 282 2.02 28.08 -2.57
CA ASP A 282 0.61 27.70 -2.47
C ASP A 282 0.00 27.47 -3.86
N LEU A 283 -0.55 26.28 -4.08
CA LEU A 283 -1.14 25.88 -5.37
C LEU A 283 -2.39 26.69 -5.72
N GLU A 284 -3.14 27.16 -4.72
CA GLU A 284 -4.34 27.99 -4.93
C GLU A 284 -3.98 29.37 -5.54
N THR A 285 -2.75 29.85 -5.36
CA THR A 285 -2.27 31.09 -5.96
C THR A 285 -1.85 30.93 -7.41
N LYS A 286 -1.75 29.68 -7.90
CA LYS A 286 -1.31 29.34 -9.25
C LYS A 286 -2.51 29.09 -10.17
N PHE A 287 -2.30 29.31 -11.47
CA PHE A 287 -3.31 28.96 -12.47
C PHE A 287 -3.64 27.46 -12.43
N HIS A 288 -4.92 27.13 -12.29
CA HIS A 288 -5.42 25.77 -12.39
C HIS A 288 -5.42 25.30 -13.85
N LEU A 289 -4.90 24.12 -14.10
CA LEU A 289 -4.82 23.59 -15.47
C LEU A 289 -6.17 22.98 -15.88
N PRO A 290 -6.83 23.52 -16.92
CA PRO A 290 -8.12 22.98 -17.37
C PRO A 290 -8.00 21.54 -17.82
N GLY A 291 -8.95 20.68 -17.37
CA GLY A 291 -8.91 19.25 -17.64
C GLY A 291 -8.84 18.91 -19.14
N MET A 292 -9.59 19.63 -19.98
CA MET A 292 -9.56 19.43 -21.44
C MET A 292 -8.15 19.66 -22.02
N LEU A 293 -7.49 20.74 -21.61
CA LEU A 293 -6.12 21.04 -22.04
C LEU A 293 -5.15 19.94 -21.60
N LEU A 294 -5.27 19.50 -20.35
CA LEU A 294 -4.45 18.43 -19.81
C LEU A 294 -4.62 17.10 -20.56
N TYR A 295 -5.86 16.74 -20.89
CA TYR A 295 -6.13 15.54 -21.69
C TYR A 295 -5.53 15.65 -23.10
N SER A 296 -5.66 16.80 -23.75
CA SER A 296 -5.06 17.04 -25.08
C SER A 296 -3.53 16.88 -25.03
N ILE A 297 -2.87 17.50 -24.06
CA ILE A 297 -1.42 17.37 -23.87
C ILE A 297 -1.04 15.93 -23.54
N ALA A 298 -1.80 15.27 -22.68
CA ALA A 298 -1.52 13.88 -22.29
C ALA A 298 -1.66 12.90 -23.47
N HIS A 299 -2.62 13.12 -24.36
CA HIS A 299 -2.75 12.31 -25.58
C HIS A 299 -1.59 12.57 -26.56
N LEU A 300 -1.14 13.83 -26.71
CA LEU A 300 0.07 14.13 -27.48
C LEU A 300 1.31 13.45 -26.89
N CYS A 301 1.49 13.50 -25.57
CA CYS A 301 2.56 12.79 -24.88
C CYS A 301 2.49 11.27 -25.09
N ALA A 302 1.30 10.68 -25.04
CA ALA A 302 1.10 9.26 -25.30
C ALA A 302 1.44 8.89 -26.75
N PHE A 303 1.04 9.71 -27.70
CA PHE A 303 1.40 9.56 -29.12
C PHE A 303 2.93 9.65 -29.32
N PHE A 304 3.58 10.60 -28.67
CA PHE A 304 5.05 10.72 -28.71
C PHE A 304 5.74 9.50 -28.09
N THR A 305 5.19 8.95 -26.99
CA THR A 305 5.67 7.69 -26.41
C THR A 305 5.59 6.54 -27.40
N LEU A 306 4.50 6.46 -28.16
CA LEU A 306 4.29 5.43 -29.18
C LEU A 306 5.33 5.52 -30.32
N LEU A 307 5.70 6.74 -30.71
CA LEU A 307 6.68 6.98 -31.78
C LEU A 307 8.14 6.77 -31.34
N THR A 308 8.46 7.11 -30.08
CA THR A 308 9.86 7.18 -29.61
C THR A 308 10.24 6.05 -28.65
N GLY A 309 9.26 5.29 -28.13
CA GLY A 309 9.46 4.32 -27.07
C GLY A 309 9.77 4.94 -25.69
N LYS A 310 9.86 6.29 -25.57
CA LYS A 310 10.17 6.98 -24.31
C LYS A 310 8.89 7.23 -23.52
N ILE A 311 8.76 6.59 -22.37
CA ILE A 311 7.61 6.73 -21.47
C ILE A 311 7.60 8.15 -20.88
N THR A 312 6.51 8.88 -21.12
CA THR A 312 6.27 10.21 -20.53
C THR A 312 5.51 10.09 -19.20
N LYS A 313 5.86 10.92 -18.23
CA LYS A 313 5.19 10.95 -16.91
C LYS A 313 3.74 11.42 -16.99
N LEU A 314 3.45 12.33 -17.94
CA LEU A 314 2.10 12.81 -18.19
C LEU A 314 1.45 11.96 -19.29
N ASN A 315 0.44 11.20 -18.92
CA ASN A 315 -0.37 10.39 -19.82
C ASN A 315 -1.84 10.51 -19.44
N PRO A 316 -2.80 10.11 -20.31
CA PRO A 316 -4.23 10.26 -20.04
C PRO A 316 -4.69 9.59 -18.75
N PHE A 317 -4.09 8.45 -18.40
CA PHE A 317 -4.39 7.74 -17.14
C PHE A 317 -3.98 8.57 -15.91
N THR A 318 -2.76 9.12 -15.89
CA THR A 318 -2.27 9.95 -14.78
C THR A 318 -3.14 11.20 -14.59
N VAL A 319 -3.48 11.89 -15.71
CA VAL A 319 -4.36 13.07 -15.66
C VAL A 319 -5.72 12.69 -15.05
N LYS A 320 -6.30 11.57 -15.50
CA LYS A 320 -7.57 11.09 -15.01
C LYS A 320 -7.52 10.80 -13.50
N MET A 321 -6.48 10.10 -13.04
CA MET A 321 -6.31 9.73 -11.63
C MET A 321 -6.22 10.94 -10.68
N LEU A 322 -5.78 12.09 -11.17
CA LEU A 322 -5.65 13.32 -10.38
C LEU A 322 -6.92 14.21 -10.40
N MET A 323 -7.95 13.82 -11.16
CA MET A 323 -9.15 14.65 -11.34
C MET A 323 -10.45 13.99 -10.91
N ILE A 324 -10.51 12.68 -10.83
CA ILE A 324 -11.74 11.92 -10.50
C ILE A 324 -11.90 11.71 -9.00
N HIS A 325 -13.16 11.51 -8.59
CA HIS A 325 -13.49 11.04 -7.25
C HIS A 325 -13.08 9.59 -7.07
N ARG A 326 -12.43 9.27 -5.94
CA ARG A 326 -12.05 7.90 -5.57
C ARG A 326 -12.12 7.74 -4.05
N TYR A 327 -13.31 7.51 -3.56
CA TYR A 327 -13.52 7.22 -2.14
C TYR A 327 -14.53 6.09 -1.97
N PHE A 328 -14.37 5.34 -0.89
CA PHE A 328 -15.00 4.05 -0.65
C PHE A 328 -15.77 4.05 0.66
N SER A 329 -16.71 3.11 0.81
CA SER A 329 -17.38 2.83 2.09
C SER A 329 -16.50 1.94 2.97
N LEU A 330 -16.57 2.12 4.28
CA LEU A 330 -15.95 1.25 5.30
C LEU A 330 -16.93 0.22 5.89
N GLU A 331 -18.22 0.26 5.50
CA GLU A 331 -19.29 -0.53 6.12
C GLU A 331 -18.95 -2.03 6.25
N ASN A 332 -18.45 -2.62 5.17
CA ASN A 332 -18.12 -4.05 5.16
C ASN A 332 -16.90 -4.35 6.04
N ALA A 333 -15.84 -3.55 5.99
CA ALA A 333 -14.66 -3.72 6.85
C ALA A 333 -15.02 -3.52 8.34
N GLN A 334 -15.86 -2.54 8.66
CA GLN A 334 -16.35 -2.33 10.03
C GLN A 334 -17.21 -3.49 10.52
N ARG A 335 -18.13 -3.99 9.66
CA ARG A 335 -19.03 -5.07 10.01
C ARG A 335 -18.28 -6.40 10.22
N ASP A 336 -17.43 -6.79 9.27
CA ASP A 336 -16.87 -8.14 9.18
C ASP A 336 -15.48 -8.26 9.82
N LEU A 337 -14.61 -7.24 9.62
CA LEU A 337 -13.27 -7.21 10.20
C LEU A 337 -13.22 -6.51 11.56
N LYS A 338 -14.32 -5.87 11.99
CA LYS A 338 -14.35 -4.97 13.16
C LYS A 338 -13.29 -3.86 13.05
N TYR A 339 -13.00 -3.45 11.81
CA TYR A 339 -12.02 -2.41 11.53
C TYR A 339 -12.53 -1.04 11.98
N GLU A 340 -11.75 -0.37 12.80
CA GLU A 340 -11.88 1.05 13.12
C GLU A 340 -10.51 1.70 12.93
N PRO A 341 -10.39 2.84 12.24
CA PRO A 341 -9.11 3.50 12.10
C PRO A 341 -8.54 3.86 13.48
N LEU A 342 -7.24 3.64 13.67
CA LEU A 342 -6.53 4.01 14.91
C LEU A 342 -6.46 5.52 15.08
N LEU A 343 -6.30 6.23 13.96
CA LEU A 343 -6.27 7.68 13.85
C LEU A 343 -7.17 8.12 12.69
N THR A 344 -7.89 9.20 12.90
CA THR A 344 -8.57 9.89 11.81
C THR A 344 -7.57 10.60 10.90
N SER A 345 -7.98 10.96 9.69
CA SER A 345 -7.15 11.78 8.79
C SER A 345 -6.73 13.11 9.43
N ASP A 346 -7.62 13.72 10.20
CA ASP A 346 -7.34 15.00 10.88
C ASP A 346 -6.25 14.87 11.97
N GLU A 347 -6.09 13.68 12.56
CA GLU A 347 -5.04 13.39 13.54
C GLU A 347 -3.73 12.92 12.90
N ALA A 348 -3.82 12.14 11.82
CA ALA A 348 -2.66 11.49 11.18
C ALA A 348 -1.96 12.39 10.16
N TRP A 349 -2.73 13.25 9.43
CA TRP A 349 -2.17 14.10 8.39
C TRP A 349 -1.17 15.14 8.93
N PRO A 350 -1.47 15.89 10.02
CA PRO A 350 -0.51 16.80 10.63
C PRO A 350 0.77 16.10 11.10
N LYS A 351 0.69 14.88 11.66
CA LYS A 351 1.86 14.10 12.08
C LYS A 351 2.73 13.72 10.88
N THR A 352 2.11 13.37 9.78
CA THR A 352 2.83 13.08 8.53
C THR A 352 3.53 14.32 8.00
N ILE A 353 2.85 15.45 7.93
CA ILE A 353 3.44 16.74 7.52
C ILE A 353 4.66 17.09 8.38
N GLU A 354 4.53 16.98 9.69
CA GLU A 354 5.64 17.29 10.60
C GLU A 354 6.82 16.35 10.38
N TRP A 355 6.58 15.06 10.20
CA TRP A 355 7.65 14.11 9.89
C TRP A 355 8.39 14.48 8.58
N PHE A 356 7.65 14.82 7.52
CA PHE A 356 8.23 15.22 6.24
C PHE A 356 9.03 16.51 6.35
N LYS A 357 8.55 17.47 7.13
CA LYS A 357 9.25 18.74 7.40
C LYS A 357 10.58 18.53 8.10
N VAL A 358 10.61 17.63 9.07
CA VAL A 358 11.81 17.37 9.88
C VAL A 358 12.79 16.41 9.18
N ASN A 359 12.29 15.38 8.50
CA ASN A 359 13.15 14.30 8.00
C ASN A 359 13.38 14.35 6.47
N TRP A 360 12.35 14.65 5.69
CA TRP A 360 12.45 14.64 4.21
C TRP A 360 12.96 15.97 3.65
N LEU A 361 12.39 17.09 4.08
CA LEU A 361 12.68 18.42 3.51
C LEU A 361 14.18 18.82 3.60
N PRO A 362 14.89 18.59 4.73
CA PRO A 362 16.32 18.91 4.80
C PRO A 362 17.15 18.10 3.80
N GLN A 363 16.84 16.81 3.63
CA GLN A 363 17.54 15.94 2.68
C GLN A 363 17.30 16.38 1.24
N TRP A 364 16.05 16.73 0.90
CA TRP A 364 15.69 17.23 -0.41
C TRP A 364 16.41 18.54 -0.75
N LYS A 365 16.53 19.48 0.21
CA LYS A 365 17.28 20.73 0.05
C LYS A 365 18.80 20.50 -0.14
N GLN A 366 19.39 19.55 0.58
CA GLN A 366 20.82 19.22 0.45
C GLN A 366 21.17 18.63 -0.92
N GLN A 367 20.23 18.02 -1.63
CA GLN A 367 20.43 17.48 -2.99
C GLN A 367 20.53 18.57 -4.08
N GLY A 368 20.82 19.81 -3.74
CA GLY A 368 20.96 20.94 -4.69
C GLY A 368 19.63 21.60 -5.09
N ASN A 369 18.56 21.32 -4.35
CA ASN A 369 17.24 21.91 -4.59
C ASN A 369 16.96 23.18 -3.74
N SER A 370 17.96 23.72 -3.05
CA SER A 370 17.82 24.85 -2.11
C SER A 370 17.37 26.17 -2.75
N ASN A 371 17.60 26.33 -4.08
CA ASN A 371 17.25 27.57 -4.79
C ASN A 371 15.88 27.49 -5.51
N LEU A 372 15.11 26.41 -5.30
CA LEU A 372 13.85 26.14 -5.98
C LEU A 372 12.60 26.34 -5.10
N ALA A 373 12.81 26.71 -3.83
CA ALA A 373 11.72 26.92 -2.85
C ALA A 373 11.25 28.37 -2.79
#